data_a7ad964b3f6d7a615f8af41e71df54d1
#
_entry.id   a7ad964b3f6d7a615f8af41e71df54d1
#
_cell.length_a   1.000
_cell.length_b   1.000
_cell.length_c   1.000
_cell.angle_alpha   90.00
_cell.angle_beta   90.00
_cell.angle_gamma   90.00
#
_symmetry.space_group_name_H-M   'P 1'
#
loop_
_entity.id
_entity.type
_entity.pdbx_description
1 polymer ?
#
loop_
_entity_poly.entity_id
_entity_poly.type
_entity_poly.pdbx_seq_one_letter_code
_entity_poly.pdbx_strand_id
1 'polypeptide(L)'
;MESKNLYDKIYEAVMSIPVGRVATYGQIAMMAGNRGYARIVGNALHKNPAPGIIPCHRVVNAKGRLAPHFAFGGAGEQQRLLEAEGVEVFDGFVDMKKYQMR
;
A
#
# COMPACT_ATOMS: atom_id res chain seq x y z
N MET A 1 -23.02 18.30 2.13
CA MET A 1 -22.24 17.05 2.20
C MET A 1 -20.98 17.22 1.35
N GLU A 2 -19.83 17.10 1.96
CA GLU A 2 -18.60 17.27 1.23
C GLU A 2 -18.29 16.03 0.41
N SER A 3 -17.94 16.23 -0.86
CA SER A 3 -17.46 15.14 -1.68
C SER A 3 -15.97 14.92 -1.37
N LYS A 4 -15.57 13.67 -1.20
CA LYS A 4 -14.19 13.32 -0.96
C LYS A 4 -13.41 13.48 -2.25
N ASN A 5 -12.21 14.05 -2.17
CA ASN A 5 -11.33 14.09 -3.33
C ASN A 5 -10.68 12.71 -3.54
N LEU A 6 -9.98 12.55 -4.65
CA LEU A 6 -9.41 11.25 -5.00
C LEU A 6 -8.36 10.79 -3.99
N TYR A 7 -7.53 11.70 -3.48
CA TYR A 7 -6.53 11.33 -2.48
C TYR A 7 -7.18 10.80 -1.21
N ASP A 8 -8.28 11.41 -0.77
CA ASP A 8 -9.00 10.92 0.41
C ASP A 8 -9.53 9.51 0.19
N LYS A 9 -10.05 9.23 -0.99
CA LYS A 9 -10.54 7.88 -1.34
C LYS A 9 -9.40 6.86 -1.34
N ILE A 10 -8.24 7.26 -1.84
CA ILE A 10 -7.04 6.41 -1.84
C ILE A 10 -6.60 6.11 -0.41
N TYR A 11 -6.51 7.12 0.44
CA TYR A 11 -6.09 6.93 1.83
C TYR A 11 -7.07 6.06 2.60
N GLU A 12 -8.37 6.23 2.38
CA GLU A 12 -9.37 5.37 3.01
C GLU A 12 -9.20 3.91 2.56
N ALA A 13 -8.96 3.69 1.27
CA ALA A 13 -8.72 2.35 0.76
C ALA A 13 -7.49 1.72 1.41
N VAL A 14 -6.40 2.48 1.51
CA VAL A 14 -5.17 1.99 2.16
C VAL A 14 -5.42 1.66 3.63
N MET A 15 -6.18 2.49 4.32
CA MET A 15 -6.50 2.27 5.73
C MET A 15 -7.34 1.02 5.96
N SER A 16 -8.01 0.52 4.93
CA SER A 16 -8.79 -0.72 5.02
C SER A 16 -7.94 -1.98 4.94
N ILE A 17 -6.65 -1.87 4.59
CA ILE A 17 -5.76 -3.04 4.55
C ILE A 17 -5.46 -3.47 5.98
N PRO A 18 -5.86 -4.69 6.39
CA PRO A 18 -5.61 -5.12 7.77
C PRO A 18 -4.13 -5.41 8.03
N VAL A 19 -3.75 -5.37 9.29
CA VAL A 19 -2.43 -5.80 9.75
C VAL A 19 -2.20 -7.24 9.29
N GLY A 20 -1.03 -7.53 8.74
CA GLY A 20 -0.70 -8.87 8.27
C GLY A 20 -1.12 -9.15 6.84
N ARG A 21 -1.64 -8.15 6.14
CA ARG A 21 -2.04 -8.26 4.74
C ARG A 21 -1.40 -7.16 3.91
N VAL A 22 -1.38 -7.38 2.60
CA VAL A 22 -0.91 -6.37 1.63
C VAL A 22 -1.93 -6.24 0.51
N ALA A 23 -1.89 -5.12 -0.18
CA ALA A 23 -2.70 -4.89 -1.37
C ALA A 23 -1.81 -4.35 -2.48
N THR A 24 -2.26 -4.48 -3.73
CA THR A 24 -1.54 -3.92 -4.88
C THR A 24 -2.00 -2.49 -5.15
N TYR A 25 -1.16 -1.73 -5.86
CA TYR A 25 -1.57 -0.40 -6.35
C TYR A 25 -2.86 -0.48 -7.14
N GLY A 26 -3.02 -1.54 -7.97
CA GLY A 26 -4.24 -1.74 -8.76
C GLY A 26 -5.48 -1.99 -7.90
N GLN A 27 -5.34 -2.75 -6.80
CA GLN A 27 -6.46 -2.96 -5.87
C GLN A 27 -6.91 -1.64 -5.25
N ILE A 28 -5.96 -0.86 -4.77
CA ILE A 28 -6.28 0.43 -4.15
C ILE A 28 -6.90 1.38 -5.17
N ALA A 29 -6.36 1.41 -6.38
CA ALA A 29 -6.91 2.22 -7.47
C ALA A 29 -8.37 1.84 -7.77
N MET A 30 -8.65 0.54 -7.86
CA MET A 30 -10.00 0.04 -8.09
C MET A 30 -10.94 0.44 -6.95
N MET A 31 -10.49 0.31 -5.70
CA MET A 31 -11.29 0.70 -4.54
C MET A 31 -11.57 2.19 -4.52
N ALA A 32 -10.65 3.00 -5.05
CA ALA A 32 -10.82 4.45 -5.15
C ALA A 32 -11.68 4.86 -6.35
N GLY A 33 -12.05 3.90 -7.20
CA GLY A 33 -13.00 4.15 -8.29
C GLY A 33 -12.58 3.73 -9.68
N ASN A 34 -11.29 3.56 -9.96
CA ASN A 34 -10.82 3.21 -11.29
C ASN A 34 -9.41 2.63 -11.25
N ARG A 35 -9.23 1.47 -11.86
CA ARG A 35 -7.92 0.82 -11.94
C ARG A 35 -6.87 1.73 -12.59
N GLY A 36 -7.27 2.64 -13.47
CA GLY A 36 -6.37 3.60 -14.11
C GLY A 36 -5.72 4.58 -13.15
N TYR A 37 -6.16 4.62 -11.90
CA TYR A 37 -5.59 5.50 -10.87
C TYR A 37 -4.32 4.96 -10.22
N ALA A 38 -3.76 3.83 -10.66
CA ALA A 38 -2.61 3.20 -10.00
C ALA A 38 -1.42 4.15 -9.84
N ARG A 39 -1.13 4.97 -10.87
CA ARG A 39 -0.05 5.96 -10.77
C ARG A 39 -0.35 7.04 -9.73
N ILE A 40 -1.62 7.47 -9.67
CA ILE A 40 -2.06 8.46 -8.69
C ILE A 40 -1.96 7.88 -7.28
N VAL A 41 -2.26 6.58 -7.12
CA VAL A 41 -2.07 5.89 -5.84
C VAL A 41 -0.61 6.00 -5.41
N GLY A 42 0.35 5.72 -6.30
CA GLY A 42 1.77 5.87 -5.98
C GLY A 42 2.11 7.28 -5.52
N ASN A 43 1.60 8.30 -6.22
CA ASN A 43 1.84 9.70 -5.84
C ASN A 43 1.23 10.03 -4.49
N ALA A 44 0.01 9.56 -4.22
CA ALA A 44 -0.67 9.80 -2.95
C ALA A 44 0.07 9.17 -1.78
N LEU A 45 0.57 7.94 -1.97
CA LEU A 45 1.33 7.25 -0.92
C LEU A 45 2.66 7.95 -0.64
N HIS A 46 3.29 8.48 -1.67
CA HIS A 46 4.53 9.23 -1.51
C HIS A 46 4.33 10.50 -0.68
N LYS A 47 3.12 11.06 -0.72
CA LYS A 47 2.74 12.28 0.01
C LYS A 47 1.93 11.97 1.27
N ASN A 48 1.94 10.73 1.73
CA ASN A 48 1.16 10.28 2.89
C ASN A 48 1.30 11.28 4.05
N PRO A 49 0.18 11.92 4.47
CA PRO A 49 0.25 12.93 5.54
C PRO A 49 0.34 12.35 6.95
N ALA A 50 0.13 11.05 7.09
CA ALA A 50 0.08 10.41 8.41
C ALA A 50 0.67 9.00 8.36
N PRO A 51 2.01 8.87 8.13
CA PRO A 51 2.67 7.57 8.11
C PRO A 51 2.41 6.83 9.42
N GLY A 52 2.12 5.54 9.33
CA GLY A 52 1.76 4.73 10.49
C GLY A 52 0.27 4.68 10.75
N ILE A 53 -0.47 5.75 10.49
CA ILE A 53 -1.94 5.75 10.55
C ILE A 53 -2.50 5.29 9.21
N ILE A 54 -2.01 5.88 8.12
CA ILE A 54 -2.30 5.41 6.76
C ILE A 54 -1.17 4.43 6.41
N PRO A 55 -1.42 3.11 6.42
CA PRO A 55 -0.36 2.11 6.35
C PRO A 55 0.15 1.91 4.92
N CYS A 56 0.80 2.92 4.36
CA CYS A 56 1.31 2.88 2.99
C CYS A 56 2.32 1.75 2.77
N HIS A 57 2.97 1.24 3.83
CA HIS A 57 3.89 0.11 3.73
C HIS A 57 3.17 -1.19 3.32
N ARG A 58 1.85 -1.26 3.42
CA ARG A 58 1.07 -2.45 3.05
C ARG A 58 0.70 -2.48 1.58
N VAL A 59 1.20 -1.54 0.77
CA VAL A 59 0.93 -1.50 -0.67
C VAL A 59 2.18 -1.93 -1.43
N VAL A 60 2.02 -2.90 -2.33
CA VAL A 60 3.09 -3.49 -3.12
C VAL A 60 2.68 -3.53 -4.59
N ASN A 61 3.61 -3.89 -5.49
CA ASN A 61 3.23 -4.00 -6.90
C ASN A 61 2.45 -5.31 -7.14
N ALA A 62 2.01 -5.51 -8.38
CA ALA A 62 1.17 -6.66 -8.74
C ALA A 62 1.82 -8.00 -8.45
N LYS A 63 3.15 -8.05 -8.45
CA LYS A 63 3.91 -9.28 -8.17
C LYS A 63 4.29 -9.43 -6.70
N GLY A 64 3.93 -8.47 -5.88
CA GLY A 64 4.29 -8.47 -4.46
C GLY A 64 5.63 -7.80 -4.15
N ARG A 65 6.24 -7.14 -5.13
CA ARG A 65 7.53 -6.47 -4.91
C ARG A 65 7.35 -5.22 -4.09
N LEU A 66 8.25 -5.02 -3.11
CA LEU A 66 8.29 -3.81 -2.31
C LEU A 66 8.70 -2.60 -3.15
N ALA A 67 8.29 -1.42 -2.71
CA ALA A 67 8.63 -0.17 -3.40
C ALA A 67 10.13 0.11 -3.27
N PRO A 68 10.90 0.19 -4.38
CA PRO A 68 12.34 0.44 -4.29
C PRO A 68 12.67 1.79 -3.67
N HIS A 69 11.75 2.75 -3.81
CA HIS A 69 11.92 4.11 -3.29
C HIS A 69 10.81 4.44 -2.28
N PHE A 70 10.57 3.50 -1.35
CA PHE A 70 9.59 3.72 -0.30
C PHE A 70 9.89 5.05 0.41
N ALA A 71 8.90 5.96 0.40
CA ALA A 71 9.09 7.37 0.80
C ALA A 71 9.54 7.54 2.26
N PHE A 72 9.27 6.57 3.10
CA PHE A 72 9.49 6.68 4.55
C PHE A 72 10.60 5.74 5.03
N GLY A 73 11.72 5.74 4.32
CA GLY A 73 12.90 5.02 4.74
C GLY A 73 13.42 3.95 3.79
N GLY A 74 12.86 3.89 2.56
CA GLY A 74 13.32 2.94 1.56
C GLY A 74 12.74 1.54 1.73
N ALA A 75 13.11 0.62 0.83
CA ALA A 75 12.57 -0.74 0.81
C ALA A 75 12.89 -1.52 2.09
N GLY A 76 14.04 -1.26 2.69
CA GLY A 76 14.42 -1.91 3.96
C GLY A 76 13.48 -1.55 5.09
N GLU A 77 13.05 -0.30 5.16
CA GLU A 77 12.08 0.12 6.18
C GLU A 77 10.70 -0.46 5.90
N GLN A 78 10.28 -0.50 4.63
CA GLN A 78 9.03 -1.14 4.27
C GLN A 78 9.02 -2.61 4.70
N GLN A 79 10.12 -3.33 4.44
CA GLN A 79 10.27 -4.71 4.86
C GLN A 79 10.18 -4.86 6.37
N ARG A 80 10.89 -3.99 7.11
CA ARG A 80 10.88 -4.03 8.57
C ARG A 80 9.46 -3.87 9.12
N LEU A 81 8.71 -2.93 8.58
CA LEU A 81 7.33 -2.68 9.01
C LEU A 81 6.42 -3.86 8.70
N LEU A 82 6.55 -4.46 7.51
CA LEU A 82 5.76 -5.62 7.13
C LEU A 82 6.09 -6.83 7.99
N GLU A 83 7.38 -7.08 8.23
CA GLU A 83 7.80 -8.22 9.06
C GLU A 83 7.33 -8.06 10.50
N ALA A 84 7.30 -6.83 11.02
CA ALA A 84 6.76 -6.57 12.34
C ALA A 84 5.27 -6.90 12.44
N GLU A 85 4.57 -6.94 11.31
CA GLU A 85 3.16 -7.30 11.24
C GLU A 85 2.93 -8.77 10.87
N GLY A 86 3.98 -9.56 10.80
CA GLY A 86 3.90 -10.97 10.49
C GLY A 86 3.91 -11.31 8.99
N VAL A 87 4.19 -10.34 8.14
CA VAL A 87 4.29 -10.57 6.69
C VAL A 87 5.73 -10.93 6.35
N GLU A 88 5.94 -12.12 5.81
CA GLU A 88 7.27 -12.55 5.40
C GLU A 88 7.65 -11.88 4.08
N VAL A 89 8.89 -11.39 4.02
CA VAL A 89 9.45 -10.80 2.81
C VAL A 89 10.68 -11.60 2.42
N PHE A 90 10.73 -12.07 1.20
CA PHE A 90 11.85 -12.81 0.67
C PHE A 90 12.33 -12.17 -0.63
N ASP A 91 13.62 -11.79 -0.65
CA ASP A 91 14.26 -11.19 -1.83
C ASP A 91 13.49 -9.98 -2.37
N GLY A 92 12.90 -9.18 -1.46
CA GLY A 92 12.15 -7.98 -1.83
C GLY A 92 10.72 -8.25 -2.27
N PHE A 93 10.21 -9.46 -2.09
CA PHE A 93 8.86 -9.85 -2.51
C PHE A 93 8.05 -10.43 -1.37
N VAL A 94 6.74 -10.19 -1.44
CA VAL A 94 5.72 -10.78 -0.56
C VAL A 94 4.99 -11.87 -1.35
N ASP A 95 4.70 -13.00 -0.70
CA ASP A 95 3.88 -14.05 -1.32
C ASP A 95 2.43 -13.59 -1.39
N MET A 96 1.98 -13.22 -2.57
CA MET A 96 0.65 -12.67 -2.78
C MET A 96 -0.46 -13.69 -2.57
N LYS A 97 -0.17 -14.98 -2.76
CA LYS A 97 -1.15 -16.04 -2.46
C LYS A 97 -1.46 -16.09 -0.98
N LYS A 98 -0.48 -15.79 -0.15
CA LYS A 98 -0.61 -15.88 1.31
C LYS A 98 -1.09 -14.59 1.94
N TYR A 99 -0.62 -13.44 1.45
CA TYR A 99 -0.79 -12.17 2.15
C TYR A 99 -1.66 -11.14 1.46
N GLN A 100 -2.02 -11.33 0.18
CA GLN A 100 -2.82 -10.34 -0.51
C GLN A 100 -4.21 -10.22 0.10
N MET A 101 -4.64 -8.98 0.36
CA MET A 101 -5.98 -8.70 0.84
C MET A 101 -7.01 -9.10 -0.22
N ARG A 102 -8.07 -9.78 0.18
CA ARG A 102 -9.12 -10.24 -0.74
C ARG A 102 -10.51 -9.85 -0.23
#